data_e47f950db8ae3637020811e5193aa0df
#
_entry.id   e47f950db8ae3637020811e5193aa0df
#
_cell.length_a   1.000
_cell.length_b   1.000
_cell.length_c   1.000
_cell.angle_alpha   90.00
_cell.angle_beta   90.00
_cell.angle_gamma   90.00
#
_symmetry.space_group_name_H-M   'P 1'
#
loop_
_entity.id
_entity.type
_entity.pdbx_description
1 polymer ?
#
loop_
_entity_poly.entity_id
_entity_poly.type
_entity_poly.pdbx_seq_one_letter_code
_entity_poly.pdbx_strand_id
1 'polypeptide(L)'
;MQAHIIPKGKKKSLYAISALIFMTVFYFYRKSQIGHFDLEKVKKLQRIKLESAPFCLTKSRLSFDRYLERNSRYDYLEADPYSNSKLDSAGKNFLKESGGGGDAAILRKKYFFAINLYNNEEAIPYMIQELMLLFKFFGVENIFLSLYENGSKDKTKSMLKDFSNYLKTFDIKHDIVLDDRSRPKEFHRIEYLAKIRNYALDPLEKEKKKGRVYDKIIFMNDIFFCRNDILELVYQSDLQVSDFTCPLDFFSESDWDPPLRFRDNWVARDIEGDRFSQILEELSDHPESQLRNEQRLPFQVQCSWNGVAVLNPKPFYDENPLRFRRSNIETGECSASECSLLCNDFWDRGFRRIVVVPEILVSYRHQDAVFLDSNYEELLKINRTLNEKIKYIDGPEQVFCAGLDGMNILEPDQPDLWVNYTTTGAKVV
;
A
#
# COMPACT_ATOMS: atom_id res chain seq x y z
N MET A 1 -51.91 -20.20 -20.73
CA MET A 1 -50.53 -20.25 -20.31
C MET A 1 -50.07 -18.81 -20.05
N GLN A 2 -50.01 -18.41 -18.78
CA GLN A 2 -49.56 -17.05 -18.40
C GLN A 2 -48.07 -17.16 -18.06
N ALA A 3 -47.25 -16.44 -18.85
CA ALA A 3 -45.82 -16.32 -18.60
C ALA A 3 -45.57 -15.29 -17.47
N HIS A 4 -45.04 -15.71 -16.33
CA HIS A 4 -44.61 -14.81 -15.27
C HIS A 4 -43.35 -14.09 -15.69
N ILE A 5 -43.47 -12.78 -15.95
CA ILE A 5 -42.33 -11.89 -16.24
C ILE A 5 -41.73 -11.47 -14.91
N ILE A 6 -40.49 -11.94 -14.66
CA ILE A 6 -39.70 -11.54 -13.48
C ILE A 6 -39.18 -10.11 -13.69
N PRO A 7 -39.34 -9.18 -12.73
CA PRO A 7 -38.91 -7.80 -12.87
C PRO A 7 -37.39 -7.68 -13.06
N LYS A 8 -36.96 -6.83 -14.00
CA LYS A 8 -35.53 -6.65 -14.41
C LYS A 8 -34.54 -6.38 -13.27
N GLY A 9 -34.99 -5.79 -12.15
CA GLY A 9 -34.13 -5.52 -10.98
C GLY A 9 -33.74 -6.77 -10.18
N LYS A 10 -34.62 -7.78 -10.11
CA LYS A 10 -34.30 -9.04 -9.41
C LYS A 10 -33.34 -9.96 -10.18
N LYS A 11 -33.28 -9.80 -11.52
CA LYS A 11 -32.33 -10.58 -12.34
C LYS A 11 -30.87 -10.18 -12.10
N LYS A 12 -30.55 -8.91 -11.93
CA LYS A 12 -29.17 -8.45 -11.66
C LYS A 12 -28.66 -8.93 -10.30
N SER A 13 -29.51 -8.91 -9.28
CA SER A 13 -29.16 -9.46 -7.94
C SER A 13 -28.95 -10.98 -7.96
N LEU A 14 -29.77 -11.72 -8.72
CA LEU A 14 -29.60 -13.16 -8.86
C LEU A 14 -28.30 -13.54 -9.62
N TYR A 15 -27.91 -12.79 -10.65
CA TYR A 15 -26.68 -13.07 -11.40
C TYR A 15 -25.43 -12.75 -10.57
N ALA A 16 -25.43 -11.68 -9.76
CA ALA A 16 -24.34 -11.38 -8.85
C ALA A 16 -24.17 -12.46 -7.75
N ILE A 17 -25.28 -12.92 -7.20
CA ILE A 17 -25.29 -14.00 -6.19
C ILE A 17 -24.87 -15.34 -6.82
N SER A 18 -25.34 -15.67 -8.03
CA SER A 18 -24.98 -16.92 -8.70
C SER A 18 -23.51 -16.92 -9.16
N ALA A 19 -22.96 -15.78 -9.60
CA ALA A 19 -21.54 -15.65 -9.94
C ALA A 19 -20.63 -15.81 -8.70
N LEU A 20 -21.04 -15.24 -7.57
CA LEU A 20 -20.31 -15.40 -6.31
C LEU A 20 -20.34 -16.85 -5.81
N ILE A 21 -21.51 -17.47 -5.87
CA ILE A 21 -21.70 -18.89 -5.51
C ILE A 21 -20.90 -19.78 -6.47
N PHE A 22 -20.91 -19.50 -7.76
CA PHE A 22 -20.18 -20.30 -8.77
C PHE A 22 -18.67 -20.18 -8.58
N MET A 23 -18.14 -19.00 -8.32
CA MET A 23 -16.71 -18.81 -8.03
C MET A 23 -16.29 -19.47 -6.71
N THR A 24 -17.13 -19.40 -5.68
CA THR A 24 -16.88 -20.06 -4.39
C THR A 24 -16.96 -21.58 -4.53
N VAL A 25 -17.96 -22.10 -5.23
CA VAL A 25 -18.15 -23.55 -5.49
C VAL A 25 -17.04 -24.08 -6.41
N PHE A 26 -16.61 -23.35 -7.41
CA PHE A 26 -15.53 -23.77 -8.33
C PHE A 26 -14.17 -23.80 -7.63
N TYR A 27 -13.89 -22.85 -6.75
CA TYR A 27 -12.69 -22.86 -5.90
C TYR A 27 -12.68 -24.06 -4.95
N PHE A 28 -13.82 -24.34 -4.31
CA PHE A 28 -13.96 -25.49 -3.41
C PHE A 28 -14.02 -26.82 -4.15
N TYR A 29 -14.60 -26.91 -5.34
CA TYR A 29 -14.58 -28.10 -6.17
C TYR A 29 -13.16 -28.52 -6.59
N ARG A 30 -12.27 -27.56 -6.87
CA ARG A 30 -10.83 -27.83 -7.11
C ARG A 30 -10.09 -28.32 -5.85
N LYS A 31 -10.51 -27.88 -4.67
CA LYS A 31 -9.93 -28.29 -3.37
C LYS A 31 -10.58 -29.57 -2.82
N SER A 32 -11.77 -29.96 -3.29
CA SER A 32 -12.53 -31.16 -2.83
C SER A 32 -11.96 -32.49 -3.34
N GLN A 33 -10.94 -32.46 -4.14
CA GLN A 33 -10.11 -33.66 -4.36
C GLN A 33 -9.26 -33.98 -3.12
N ILE A 34 -9.26 -33.10 -2.09
CA ILE A 34 -8.55 -33.29 -0.82
C ILE A 34 -9.44 -32.77 0.32
N GLY A 35 -10.28 -33.67 0.89
CA GLY A 35 -10.90 -33.46 2.20
C GLY A 35 -12.34 -32.93 2.23
N HIS A 36 -13.13 -33.43 3.14
CA HIS A 36 -14.54 -33.11 3.37
C HIS A 36 -14.87 -31.61 3.39
N PHE A 37 -15.84 -31.22 2.55
CA PHE A 37 -16.39 -29.85 2.46
C PHE A 37 -17.24 -29.58 3.72
N ASP A 38 -16.77 -28.61 4.55
CA ASP A 38 -17.47 -28.17 5.75
C ASP A 38 -18.43 -27.00 5.45
N LEU A 39 -19.70 -27.38 5.19
CA LEU A 39 -20.77 -26.44 4.84
C LEU A 39 -21.04 -25.40 5.96
N GLU A 40 -20.78 -25.75 7.22
CA GLU A 40 -20.92 -24.81 8.36
C GLU A 40 -19.84 -23.75 8.38
N LYS A 41 -18.61 -24.08 7.95
CA LYS A 41 -17.55 -23.07 7.77
C LYS A 41 -17.92 -22.07 6.67
N VAL A 42 -18.48 -22.54 5.56
CA VAL A 42 -18.95 -21.66 4.47
C VAL A 42 -20.09 -20.76 4.93
N LYS A 43 -21.05 -21.29 5.70
CA LYS A 43 -22.14 -20.48 6.27
C LYS A 43 -21.65 -19.48 7.32
N LYS A 44 -20.59 -19.81 8.07
CA LYS A 44 -19.95 -18.88 9.02
C LYS A 44 -19.18 -17.79 8.28
N LEU A 45 -18.60 -18.11 7.13
CA LEU A 45 -17.95 -17.16 6.21
C LEU A 45 -18.95 -16.24 5.51
N GLN A 46 -20.16 -16.73 5.21
CA GLN A 46 -21.27 -15.91 4.69
C GLN A 46 -21.86 -14.97 5.74
N ARG A 47 -21.61 -15.19 7.05
CA ARG A 47 -22.01 -14.28 8.14
C ARG A 47 -21.04 -13.13 8.37
N ILE A 48 -19.80 -13.25 7.94
CA ILE A 48 -18.97 -12.08 7.67
C ILE A 48 -19.52 -11.56 6.33
N LYS A 49 -20.56 -10.74 6.40
CA LYS A 49 -21.03 -9.99 5.22
C LYS A 49 -19.81 -9.20 4.72
N LEU A 50 -19.18 -9.75 3.69
CA LEU A 50 -18.30 -8.99 2.81
C LEU A 50 -19.20 -8.01 2.06
N GLU A 51 -19.74 -7.04 2.78
CA GLU A 51 -20.25 -5.84 2.15
C GLU A 51 -19.00 -5.22 1.54
N SER A 52 -19.00 -5.19 0.21
CA SER A 52 -17.93 -4.53 -0.54
C SER A 52 -17.74 -3.14 0.05
N ALA A 53 -16.49 -2.75 0.31
CA ALA A 53 -16.22 -1.40 0.77
C ALA A 53 -16.96 -0.41 -0.14
N PRO A 54 -17.96 0.32 0.34
CA PRO A 54 -18.81 1.15 -0.52
C PRO A 54 -17.99 2.12 -1.37
N PHE A 55 -16.87 2.60 -0.83
CA PHE A 55 -15.93 3.51 -1.48
C PHE A 55 -15.00 2.85 -2.51
N CYS A 56 -15.15 1.56 -2.75
CA CYS A 56 -14.45 0.83 -3.82
C CYS A 56 -15.43 0.37 -4.92
N LEU A 57 -16.69 0.80 -4.89
CA LEU A 57 -17.77 0.27 -5.72
C LEU A 57 -18.08 1.09 -6.97
N THR A 58 -17.58 2.32 -7.09
CA THR A 58 -17.83 3.11 -8.28
C THR A 58 -17.14 2.52 -9.51
N LYS A 59 -17.73 2.69 -10.66
CA LYS A 59 -17.26 2.15 -11.95
C LYS A 59 -15.81 2.52 -12.27
N SER A 60 -15.32 3.65 -11.78
CA SER A 60 -14.00 4.16 -12.07
C SER A 60 -12.90 3.55 -11.19
N ARG A 61 -13.20 3.24 -9.93
CA ARG A 61 -12.32 2.47 -9.04
C ARG A 61 -12.50 0.97 -9.19
N LEU A 62 -13.74 0.59 -9.44
CA LEU A 62 -14.10 -0.74 -9.89
C LEU A 62 -13.95 -0.87 -11.40
N SER A 63 -13.07 -0.30 -12.04
CA SER A 63 -12.66 -0.96 -13.26
C SER A 63 -12.12 -2.35 -12.88
N PHE A 64 -12.98 -3.04 -12.09
CA PHE A 64 -13.06 -4.48 -11.99
C PHE A 64 -13.12 -5.13 -13.34
N ASP A 65 -13.62 -4.39 -14.31
CA ASP A 65 -13.47 -4.73 -15.68
C ASP A 65 -12.00 -4.85 -16.04
N ARG A 66 -11.10 -4.07 -15.44
CA ARG A 66 -9.65 -4.33 -15.57
C ARG A 66 -9.20 -5.58 -14.84
N TYR A 67 -9.86 -5.96 -13.76
CA TYR A 67 -9.63 -7.22 -13.07
C TYR A 67 -10.29 -8.40 -13.78
N LEU A 68 -11.37 -8.15 -14.51
CA LEU A 68 -12.10 -9.11 -15.32
C LEU A 68 -11.79 -8.98 -16.82
N GLU A 69 -11.30 -7.83 -17.27
CA GLU A 69 -10.83 -7.64 -18.63
C GLU A 69 -9.59 -8.49 -18.87
N ARG A 70 -9.73 -9.35 -19.86
CA ARG A 70 -8.61 -10.08 -20.43
C ARG A 70 -7.61 -9.07 -20.99
N ASN A 71 -6.36 -9.09 -20.47
CA ASN A 71 -5.23 -8.21 -20.76
C ASN A 71 -5.15 -6.94 -19.89
N SER A 72 -5.41 -7.06 -18.61
CA SER A 72 -5.06 -6.04 -17.63
C SER A 72 -3.53 -5.90 -17.53
N ARG A 73 -3.03 -4.68 -17.35
CA ARG A 73 -1.61 -4.42 -17.05
C ARG A 73 -1.09 -5.11 -15.79
N TYR A 74 -2.00 -5.66 -14.96
CA TYR A 74 -1.68 -6.41 -13.75
C TYR A 74 -1.65 -7.93 -13.93
N ASP A 75 -1.97 -8.46 -15.11
CA ASP A 75 -2.07 -9.91 -15.36
C ASP A 75 -0.79 -10.67 -15.01
N TYR A 76 0.39 -10.02 -15.18
CA TYR A 76 1.67 -10.63 -14.81
C TYR A 76 1.85 -10.82 -13.31
N LEU A 77 1.07 -10.14 -12.47
CA LEU A 77 1.05 -10.28 -11.01
C LEU A 77 0.10 -11.39 -10.55
N GLU A 78 -0.79 -11.85 -11.42
CA GLU A 78 -1.79 -12.85 -11.08
C GLU A 78 -1.17 -14.23 -10.94
N ALA A 79 -1.55 -14.95 -9.87
CA ALA A 79 -1.01 -16.27 -9.58
C ALA A 79 -1.62 -17.41 -10.42
N ASP A 80 -2.70 -17.17 -11.16
CA ASP A 80 -3.36 -18.22 -11.95
C ASP A 80 -2.48 -18.63 -13.15
N PRO A 81 -2.01 -19.91 -13.20
CA PRO A 81 -1.18 -20.39 -14.31
C PRO A 81 -1.86 -20.33 -15.68
N TYR A 82 -3.19 -20.21 -15.74
CA TYR A 82 -3.91 -20.07 -17.00
C TYR A 82 -3.95 -18.62 -17.54
N SER A 83 -3.81 -17.61 -16.69
CA SER A 83 -3.73 -16.22 -17.13
C SER A 83 -2.38 -15.91 -17.79
N ASN A 84 -1.29 -16.45 -17.25
CA ASN A 84 0.06 -16.25 -17.77
C ASN A 84 0.31 -16.86 -19.17
N SER A 85 -0.46 -17.88 -19.57
CA SER A 85 -0.40 -18.43 -20.93
C SER A 85 -1.01 -17.50 -22.00
N LYS A 86 -1.71 -16.46 -21.54
CA LYS A 86 -2.44 -15.48 -22.38
C LYS A 86 -1.79 -14.10 -22.41
N LEU A 87 -0.63 -13.91 -21.74
CA LEU A 87 0.10 -12.65 -21.85
C LEU A 87 0.40 -12.37 -23.32
N ASP A 88 -0.04 -11.21 -23.78
CA ASP A 88 0.30 -10.73 -25.11
C ASP A 88 1.82 -10.43 -25.22
N SER A 89 2.25 -10.03 -26.41
CA SER A 89 3.65 -9.70 -26.68
C SER A 89 4.15 -8.53 -25.81
N ALA A 90 3.28 -7.59 -25.42
CA ALA A 90 3.62 -6.45 -24.59
C ALA A 90 3.86 -6.87 -23.13
N GLY A 91 3.00 -7.73 -22.55
CA GLY A 91 3.19 -8.28 -21.21
C GLY A 91 4.45 -9.15 -21.12
N LYS A 92 4.76 -9.94 -22.16
CA LYS A 92 6.00 -10.73 -22.24
C LYS A 92 7.25 -9.85 -22.34
N ASN A 93 7.20 -8.77 -23.11
CA ASN A 93 8.30 -7.80 -23.21
C ASN A 93 8.49 -7.05 -21.89
N PHE A 94 7.41 -6.64 -21.22
CA PHE A 94 7.49 -6.03 -19.90
C PHE A 94 8.21 -6.93 -18.89
N LEU A 95 7.88 -8.23 -18.84
CA LEU A 95 8.57 -9.19 -17.96
C LEU A 95 10.06 -9.34 -18.30
N LYS A 96 10.44 -9.29 -19.57
CA LYS A 96 11.86 -9.32 -20.00
C LYS A 96 12.59 -8.05 -19.58
N GLU A 97 12.00 -6.89 -19.74
CA GLU A 97 12.59 -5.59 -19.39
C GLU A 97 12.69 -5.37 -17.87
N SER A 98 11.77 -5.96 -17.09
CA SER A 98 11.79 -5.90 -15.62
C SER A 98 12.71 -6.93 -14.95
N GLY A 99 13.57 -7.62 -15.72
CA GLY A 99 14.60 -8.54 -15.20
C GLY A 99 14.19 -10.02 -15.16
N GLY A 100 13.04 -10.38 -15.70
CA GLY A 100 12.61 -11.77 -15.89
C GLY A 100 13.25 -12.37 -17.16
N GLY A 101 14.38 -13.04 -17.02
CA GLY A 101 15.05 -13.76 -18.12
C GLY A 101 14.19 -14.89 -18.66
N GLY A 102 14.22 -15.06 -20.01
CA GLY A 102 13.34 -15.86 -20.83
C GLY A 102 13.05 -17.30 -20.42
N ASP A 103 11.92 -17.81 -20.91
CA ASP A 103 11.38 -19.21 -20.91
C ASP A 103 11.52 -20.06 -19.63
N ALA A 104 12.19 -19.59 -18.57
CA ALA A 104 12.14 -20.17 -17.26
C ALA A 104 10.76 -19.84 -16.63
N ALA A 105 10.14 -20.82 -16.02
CA ALA A 105 8.90 -20.69 -15.26
C ALA A 105 8.84 -19.32 -14.59
N ILE A 106 7.85 -18.51 -14.96
CA ILE A 106 7.67 -17.15 -14.43
C ILE A 106 7.78 -17.28 -12.91
N LEU A 107 8.90 -16.85 -12.35
CA LEU A 107 9.14 -16.90 -10.91
C LEU A 107 8.12 -15.95 -10.29
N ARG A 108 7.10 -16.52 -9.64
CA ARG A 108 6.04 -15.77 -8.99
C ARG A 108 6.64 -14.96 -7.87
N LYS A 109 6.39 -13.65 -7.89
CA LYS A 109 6.83 -12.75 -6.84
C LYS A 109 6.15 -13.11 -5.52
N LYS A 110 6.92 -12.99 -4.45
CA LYS A 110 6.46 -13.18 -3.08
C LYS A 110 6.35 -11.83 -2.38
N TYR A 111 5.28 -11.66 -1.64
CA TYR A 111 4.91 -10.39 -1.01
C TYR A 111 4.84 -10.54 0.51
N PHE A 112 5.54 -9.66 1.20
CA PHE A 112 5.48 -9.54 2.65
C PHE A 112 4.64 -8.31 3.01
N PHE A 113 3.49 -8.53 3.62
CA PHE A 113 2.65 -7.45 4.12
C PHE A 113 2.99 -7.20 5.58
N ALA A 114 3.36 -5.96 5.91
CA ALA A 114 3.58 -5.50 7.28
C ALA A 114 2.54 -4.43 7.62
N ILE A 115 1.81 -4.61 8.72
CA ILE A 115 0.70 -3.71 9.12
C ILE A 115 0.81 -3.39 10.61
N ASN A 116 0.65 -2.09 10.95
CA ASN A 116 0.47 -1.64 12.33
C ASN A 116 -0.93 -1.09 12.53
N LEU A 117 -1.61 -1.51 13.60
CA LEU A 117 -2.96 -1.08 13.93
C LEU A 117 -3.09 -0.66 15.40
N TYR A 118 -3.90 0.38 15.64
CA TYR A 118 -4.25 0.84 16.97
C TYR A 118 -5.61 1.56 16.97
N ASN A 119 -6.63 1.00 17.64
CA ASN A 119 -8.00 1.50 17.67
C ASN A 119 -8.62 1.69 16.27
N ASN A 120 -8.64 0.62 15.50
CA ASN A 120 -9.05 0.63 14.09
C ASN A 120 -10.31 -0.20 13.80
N GLU A 121 -11.23 -0.34 14.77
CA GLU A 121 -12.45 -1.15 14.57
C GLU A 121 -13.27 -0.73 13.33
N GLU A 122 -13.21 0.55 12.94
CA GLU A 122 -13.88 1.07 11.75
C GLU A 122 -13.20 0.62 10.45
N ALA A 123 -11.88 0.66 10.37
CA ALA A 123 -11.13 0.37 9.14
C ALA A 123 -10.98 -1.13 8.86
N ILE A 124 -10.89 -1.96 9.90
CA ILE A 124 -10.58 -3.39 9.80
C ILE A 124 -11.52 -4.17 8.87
N PRO A 125 -12.85 -4.01 8.88
CA PRO A 125 -13.74 -4.77 7.99
C PRO A 125 -13.41 -4.55 6.51
N TYR A 126 -13.15 -3.32 6.12
CA TYR A 126 -12.80 -2.94 4.75
C TYR A 126 -11.40 -3.42 4.37
N MET A 127 -10.45 -3.24 5.28
CA MET A 127 -9.07 -3.71 5.10
C MET A 127 -9.02 -5.23 4.88
N ILE A 128 -9.71 -6.02 5.70
CA ILE A 128 -9.76 -7.48 5.55
C ILE A 128 -10.31 -7.88 4.18
N GLN A 129 -11.38 -7.24 3.76
CA GLN A 129 -12.00 -7.52 2.47
C GLN A 129 -11.03 -7.28 1.31
N GLU A 130 -10.45 -6.09 1.26
CA GLU A 130 -9.56 -5.72 0.16
C GLU A 130 -8.27 -6.55 0.18
N LEU A 131 -7.71 -6.85 1.36
CA LEU A 131 -6.55 -7.75 1.50
C LEU A 131 -6.86 -9.17 1.04
N MET A 132 -8.02 -9.73 1.38
CA MET A 132 -8.34 -11.11 0.98
C MET A 132 -8.51 -11.26 -0.53
N LEU A 133 -9.08 -10.25 -1.19
CA LEU A 133 -9.18 -10.20 -2.64
C LEU A 133 -7.78 -10.07 -3.29
N LEU A 134 -6.94 -9.21 -2.73
CA LEU A 134 -5.57 -9.02 -3.17
C LEU A 134 -4.71 -10.28 -2.99
N PHE A 135 -4.82 -10.96 -1.83
CA PHE A 135 -4.10 -12.21 -1.55
C PHE A 135 -4.51 -13.34 -2.51
N LYS A 136 -5.80 -13.39 -2.86
CA LYS A 136 -6.27 -14.32 -3.88
C LYS A 136 -5.64 -14.03 -5.23
N PHE A 137 -5.52 -12.76 -5.61
CA PHE A 137 -4.94 -12.34 -6.89
C PHE A 137 -3.45 -12.69 -6.97
N PHE A 138 -2.66 -12.34 -5.96
CA PHE A 138 -1.23 -12.65 -5.89
C PHE A 138 -0.94 -14.15 -5.67
N GLY A 139 -1.94 -14.93 -5.27
CA GLY A 139 -1.79 -16.32 -4.81
C GLY A 139 -1.43 -16.42 -3.33
N VAL A 140 -2.27 -17.07 -2.57
CA VAL A 140 -2.15 -17.17 -1.11
C VAL A 140 -0.82 -17.77 -0.64
N GLU A 141 -0.22 -18.64 -1.45
CA GLU A 141 1.08 -19.26 -1.21
C GLU A 141 2.26 -18.29 -1.32
N ASN A 142 2.06 -17.17 -2.03
CA ASN A 142 3.07 -16.13 -2.25
C ASN A 142 3.03 -15.03 -1.20
N ILE A 143 2.10 -15.11 -0.25
CA ILE A 143 1.85 -14.07 0.76
C ILE A 143 2.39 -14.48 2.13
N PHE A 144 2.95 -13.52 2.84
CA PHE A 144 3.07 -13.52 4.29
C PHE A 144 2.48 -12.23 4.84
N LEU A 145 1.55 -12.36 5.79
CA LEU A 145 0.99 -11.22 6.51
C LEU A 145 1.58 -11.13 7.91
N SER A 146 2.25 -10.04 8.21
CA SER A 146 2.71 -9.66 9.54
C SER A 146 1.87 -8.47 10.02
N LEU A 147 1.18 -8.61 11.14
CA LEU A 147 0.36 -7.55 11.71
C LEU A 147 0.69 -7.40 13.19
N TYR A 148 1.01 -6.18 13.60
CA TYR A 148 1.25 -5.84 14.99
C TYR A 148 0.22 -4.82 15.47
N GLU A 149 -0.55 -5.21 16.46
CA GLU A 149 -1.56 -4.40 17.16
C GLU A 149 -0.98 -3.98 18.52
N ASN A 150 -1.04 -2.69 18.86
CA ASN A 150 -0.32 -2.10 19.97
C ASN A 150 -1.22 -1.51 21.07
N GLY A 151 -2.07 -2.33 21.67
CA GLY A 151 -2.80 -1.99 22.89
C GLY A 151 -4.14 -1.29 22.68
N SER A 152 -4.87 -1.60 21.61
CA SER A 152 -6.21 -1.09 21.34
C SER A 152 -7.20 -1.34 22.47
N LYS A 153 -8.16 -0.41 22.63
CA LYS A 153 -9.23 -0.43 23.63
C LYS A 153 -10.61 -0.73 23.04
N ASP A 154 -10.72 -0.64 21.72
CA ASP A 154 -11.92 -0.93 20.94
C ASP A 154 -11.98 -2.43 20.52
N LYS A 155 -12.79 -2.77 19.52
CA LYS A 155 -12.94 -4.15 19.01
C LYS A 155 -11.81 -4.63 18.13
N THR A 156 -10.77 -3.81 17.86
CA THR A 156 -9.65 -4.15 16.99
C THR A 156 -9.08 -5.54 17.28
N LYS A 157 -8.77 -5.84 18.55
CA LYS A 157 -8.17 -7.15 18.92
C LYS A 157 -9.08 -8.33 18.63
N SER A 158 -10.38 -8.22 18.95
CA SER A 158 -11.33 -9.32 18.68
C SER A 158 -11.48 -9.58 17.18
N MET A 159 -11.56 -8.52 16.38
CA MET A 159 -11.67 -8.62 14.92
C MET A 159 -10.40 -9.22 14.31
N LEU A 160 -9.21 -8.86 14.78
CA LEU A 160 -7.95 -9.43 14.32
C LEU A 160 -7.78 -10.90 14.72
N LYS A 161 -8.30 -11.31 15.87
CA LYS A 161 -8.36 -12.73 16.26
C LYS A 161 -9.22 -13.53 15.32
N ASP A 162 -10.38 -13.00 14.94
CA ASP A 162 -11.27 -13.64 13.96
C ASP A 162 -10.61 -13.67 12.58
N PHE A 163 -9.93 -12.61 12.19
CA PHE A 163 -9.16 -12.55 10.95
C PHE A 163 -8.04 -13.59 10.91
N SER A 164 -7.27 -13.77 12.00
CA SER A 164 -6.26 -14.82 12.08
C SER A 164 -6.87 -16.21 11.86
N ASN A 165 -8.02 -16.49 12.46
CA ASN A 165 -8.73 -17.76 12.25
C ASN A 165 -9.20 -17.93 10.79
N TYR A 166 -9.63 -16.83 10.17
CA TYR A 166 -10.02 -16.80 8.77
C TYR A 166 -8.84 -17.10 7.83
N LEU A 167 -7.69 -16.46 8.04
CA LEU A 167 -6.46 -16.71 7.28
C LEU A 167 -6.01 -18.17 7.33
N LYS A 168 -6.13 -18.81 8.50
CA LYS A 168 -5.83 -20.25 8.67
C LYS A 168 -6.69 -21.14 7.77
N THR A 169 -7.94 -20.76 7.50
CA THR A 169 -8.82 -21.57 6.62
C THR A 169 -8.36 -21.59 5.16
N PHE A 170 -7.52 -20.61 4.76
CA PHE A 170 -6.96 -20.50 3.42
C PHE A 170 -5.46 -20.85 3.35
N ASP A 171 -4.89 -21.37 4.44
CA ASP A 171 -3.46 -21.67 4.56
C ASP A 171 -2.54 -20.45 4.28
N ILE A 172 -3.04 -19.23 4.53
CA ILE A 172 -2.26 -18.01 4.38
C ILE A 172 -1.29 -17.90 5.56
N LYS A 173 0.01 -17.79 5.25
CA LYS A 173 1.04 -17.61 6.26
C LYS A 173 0.91 -16.24 6.90
N HIS A 174 0.84 -16.22 8.22
CA HIS A 174 0.71 -14.96 8.95
C HIS A 174 1.30 -15.03 10.35
N ASP A 175 1.63 -13.86 10.88
CA ASP A 175 1.96 -13.59 12.29
C ASP A 175 1.15 -12.36 12.71
N ILE A 176 0.13 -12.54 13.55
CA ILE A 176 -0.71 -11.46 14.09
C ILE A 176 -0.45 -11.39 15.59
N VAL A 177 0.23 -10.34 16.00
CA VAL A 177 0.55 -10.05 17.41
C VAL A 177 -0.48 -9.08 17.96
N LEU A 178 -1.14 -9.47 19.05
CA LEU A 178 -2.09 -8.65 19.81
C LEU A 178 -1.41 -8.27 21.13
N ASP A 179 -0.88 -7.05 21.20
CA ASP A 179 -0.19 -6.55 22.40
C ASP A 179 -1.19 -5.81 23.32
N ASP A 180 -1.00 -5.91 24.61
CA ASP A 180 -1.78 -5.18 25.61
C ASP A 180 -1.14 -3.84 26.00
N ARG A 181 0.10 -3.61 25.58
CA ARG A 181 0.89 -2.45 25.93
C ARG A 181 0.64 -1.30 24.96
N SER A 182 0.16 -0.19 25.46
CA SER A 182 0.15 1.09 24.76
C SER A 182 1.43 1.89 25.06
N ARG A 183 1.65 2.96 24.31
CA ARG A 183 2.81 3.84 24.53
C ARG A 183 2.79 4.41 25.95
N PRO A 184 3.83 4.19 26.78
CA PRO A 184 4.01 4.95 28.03
C PRO A 184 4.10 6.46 27.74
N LYS A 185 3.55 7.29 28.63
CA LYS A 185 3.50 8.75 28.41
C LYS A 185 4.89 9.38 28.27
N GLU A 186 5.84 8.88 29.03
CA GLU A 186 7.25 9.32 29.06
C GLU A 186 8.07 8.81 27.85
N PHE A 187 7.55 7.83 27.11
CA PHE A 187 8.30 7.27 25.99
C PHE A 187 8.16 8.16 24.75
N HIS A 188 9.26 8.53 24.13
CA HIS A 188 9.25 9.41 22.96
C HIS A 188 8.40 8.81 21.83
N ARG A 189 7.52 9.63 21.25
CA ARG A 189 6.54 9.15 20.25
C ARG A 189 7.19 8.44 19.07
N ILE A 190 8.22 9.06 18.48
CA ILE A 190 8.87 8.52 17.28
C ILE A 190 9.64 7.24 17.60
N GLU A 191 10.30 7.18 18.74
CA GLU A 191 10.99 5.96 19.16
C GLU A 191 9.99 4.79 19.37
N TYR A 192 8.83 5.09 19.94
CA TYR A 192 7.77 4.09 20.09
C TYR A 192 7.21 3.63 18.73
N LEU A 193 6.93 4.57 17.82
CA LEU A 193 6.46 4.24 16.47
C LEU A 193 7.49 3.41 15.70
N ALA A 194 8.76 3.79 15.75
CA ALA A 194 9.84 3.00 15.17
C ALA A 194 9.87 1.56 15.70
N LYS A 195 9.71 1.40 17.02
CA LYS A 195 9.70 0.09 17.67
C LYS A 195 8.52 -0.79 17.21
N ILE A 196 7.31 -0.26 17.16
CA ILE A 196 6.13 -1.05 16.74
C ILE A 196 6.19 -1.39 15.24
N ARG A 197 6.74 -0.50 14.40
CA ARG A 197 6.97 -0.81 12.98
C ARG A 197 7.98 -1.93 12.81
N ASN A 198 9.05 -1.93 13.60
CA ASN A 198 10.03 -3.01 13.58
C ASN A 198 9.44 -4.35 14.03
N TYR A 199 8.53 -4.36 15.01
CA TYR A 199 7.82 -5.59 15.39
C TYR A 199 7.00 -6.17 14.23
N ALA A 200 6.40 -5.33 13.37
CA ALA A 200 5.74 -5.79 12.16
C ALA A 200 6.74 -6.33 11.11
N LEU A 201 8.01 -5.93 11.14
CA LEU A 201 9.07 -6.42 10.25
C LEU A 201 9.82 -7.66 10.81
N ASP A 202 9.77 -7.94 12.11
CA ASP A 202 10.51 -9.05 12.72
C ASP A 202 10.26 -10.43 12.07
N PRO A 203 9.02 -10.77 11.62
CA PRO A 203 8.81 -12.02 10.92
C PRO A 203 9.55 -12.14 9.59
N LEU A 204 9.94 -11.03 8.94
CA LEU A 204 10.70 -11.04 7.69
C LEU A 204 12.05 -11.76 7.85
N GLU A 205 12.77 -11.48 8.95
CA GLU A 205 14.02 -12.14 9.27
C GLU A 205 13.82 -13.62 9.65
N LYS A 206 12.76 -13.91 10.42
CA LYS A 206 12.38 -15.28 10.77
C LYS A 206 12.10 -16.13 9.52
N GLU A 207 11.44 -15.55 8.53
CA GLU A 207 11.16 -16.22 7.26
C GLU A 207 12.42 -16.40 6.42
N LYS A 208 13.35 -15.41 6.38
CA LYS A 208 14.66 -15.54 5.74
C LYS A 208 15.45 -16.75 6.31
N LYS A 209 15.47 -16.89 7.65
CA LYS A 209 16.12 -18.04 8.32
C LYS A 209 15.51 -19.40 7.94
N LYS A 210 14.23 -19.41 7.50
CA LYS A 210 13.55 -20.61 6.96
C LYS A 210 13.71 -20.78 5.44
N GLY A 211 14.59 -20.00 4.81
CA GLY A 211 14.82 -20.02 3.36
C GLY A 211 13.73 -19.34 2.53
N ARG A 212 12.85 -18.54 3.14
CA ARG A 212 11.81 -17.78 2.44
C ARG A 212 12.17 -16.31 2.38
N VAL A 213 12.43 -15.82 1.18
CA VAL A 213 12.65 -14.40 0.88
C VAL A 213 11.47 -13.86 0.07
N TYR A 214 11.24 -12.56 0.19
CA TYR A 214 10.15 -11.85 -0.47
C TYR A 214 10.71 -10.83 -1.44
N ASP A 215 9.99 -10.59 -2.53
CA ASP A 215 10.42 -9.69 -3.61
C ASP A 215 9.96 -8.25 -3.38
N LYS A 216 8.90 -8.07 -2.59
CA LYS A 216 8.37 -6.78 -2.17
C LYS A 216 7.91 -6.84 -0.72
N ILE A 217 8.14 -5.74 0.01
CA ILE A 217 7.49 -5.47 1.30
C ILE A 217 6.39 -4.44 1.04
N ILE A 218 5.17 -4.73 1.43
CA ILE A 218 4.04 -3.79 1.39
C ILE A 218 3.76 -3.41 2.83
N PHE A 219 4.26 -2.24 3.23
CA PHE A 219 4.07 -1.75 4.60
C PHE A 219 2.89 -0.79 4.64
N MET A 220 1.92 -1.05 5.51
CA MET A 220 0.66 -0.31 5.57
C MET A 220 0.37 0.20 6.98
N ASN A 221 -0.22 1.38 7.04
CA ASN A 221 -0.89 1.89 8.22
C ASN A 221 -2.39 1.53 8.17
N ASP A 222 -3.15 2.13 9.06
CA ASP A 222 -4.60 2.04 9.22
C ASP A 222 -5.37 2.90 8.20
N ILE A 223 -5.10 2.70 6.93
CA ILE A 223 -5.69 3.47 5.84
C ILE A 223 -6.93 2.80 5.23
N PHE A 224 -7.79 3.61 4.64
CA PHE A 224 -8.83 3.17 3.71
C PHE A 224 -8.25 3.16 2.29
N PHE A 225 -8.26 1.99 1.66
CA PHE A 225 -7.70 1.75 0.32
C PHE A 225 -8.55 0.74 -0.43
N CYS A 226 -8.39 0.68 -1.74
CA CYS A 226 -8.92 -0.37 -2.58
C CYS A 226 -7.79 -1.27 -3.05
N ARG A 227 -8.06 -2.55 -3.28
CA ARG A 227 -7.03 -3.50 -3.79
C ARG A 227 -6.33 -3.03 -5.04
N ASN A 228 -7.05 -2.29 -5.92
CA ASN A 228 -6.47 -1.72 -7.14
C ASN A 228 -5.39 -0.68 -6.85
N ASP A 229 -5.50 0.04 -5.72
CA ASP A 229 -4.48 0.99 -5.28
C ASP A 229 -3.16 0.25 -5.03
N ILE A 230 -3.22 -0.89 -4.36
CA ILE A 230 -2.03 -1.70 -4.06
C ILE A 230 -1.49 -2.39 -5.32
N LEU A 231 -2.35 -2.88 -6.21
CA LEU A 231 -1.92 -3.46 -7.50
C LEU A 231 -1.18 -2.41 -8.33
N GLU A 232 -1.70 -1.19 -8.38
CA GLU A 232 -1.05 -0.10 -9.11
C GLU A 232 0.29 0.29 -8.48
N LEU A 233 0.38 0.40 -7.15
CA LEU A 233 1.65 0.68 -6.47
C LEU A 233 2.70 -0.38 -6.79
N VAL A 234 2.33 -1.67 -6.78
CA VAL A 234 3.23 -2.78 -7.14
C VAL A 234 3.63 -2.69 -8.61
N TYR A 235 2.67 -2.42 -9.51
CA TYR A 235 2.93 -2.24 -10.92
C TYR A 235 3.91 -1.09 -11.18
N GLN A 236 3.66 0.08 -10.59
CA GLN A 236 4.54 1.24 -10.74
C GLN A 236 5.91 0.99 -10.11
N SER A 237 5.97 0.31 -8.97
CA SER A 237 7.25 -0.10 -8.38
C SER A 237 8.09 -0.94 -9.34
N ASP A 238 7.47 -1.81 -10.15
CA ASP A 238 8.16 -2.60 -11.15
C ASP A 238 8.50 -1.81 -12.40
N LEU A 239 7.54 -1.05 -12.94
CA LEU A 239 7.71 -0.23 -14.15
C LEU A 239 8.80 0.81 -13.98
N GLN A 240 8.79 1.50 -12.85
CA GLN A 240 9.76 2.54 -12.51
C GLN A 240 11.08 1.98 -11.95
N VAL A 241 11.15 0.67 -11.69
CA VAL A 241 12.30 0.03 -11.01
C VAL A 241 12.62 0.78 -9.70
N SER A 242 11.57 1.13 -8.95
CA SER A 242 11.70 1.95 -7.75
C SER A 242 12.14 1.14 -6.54
N ASP A 243 12.80 1.80 -5.61
CA ASP A 243 13.19 1.24 -4.33
C ASP A 243 12.11 1.45 -3.26
N PHE A 244 11.28 2.49 -3.44
CA PHE A 244 10.27 2.90 -2.52
C PHE A 244 9.14 3.57 -3.30
N THR A 245 7.91 3.06 -3.22
CA THR A 245 6.75 3.59 -3.98
C THR A 245 5.59 3.83 -3.05
N CYS A 246 5.04 5.05 -3.06
CA CYS A 246 3.93 5.49 -2.23
C CYS A 246 2.79 6.10 -3.04
N PRO A 247 1.56 6.12 -2.51
CA PRO A 247 0.46 6.94 -3.00
C PRO A 247 0.59 8.38 -2.48
N LEU A 248 -0.46 9.17 -2.66
CA LEU A 248 -0.74 10.36 -1.85
C LEU A 248 -1.83 10.03 -0.81
N ASP A 249 -1.69 10.54 0.40
CA ASP A 249 -2.78 10.54 1.37
C ASP A 249 -3.44 11.91 1.45
N PHE A 250 -4.72 11.90 1.72
CA PHE A 250 -5.52 13.13 1.71
C PHE A 250 -6.55 13.15 2.84
N PHE A 251 -7.08 14.33 3.06
CA PHE A 251 -8.31 14.54 3.81
C PHE A 251 -9.20 15.53 3.05
N SER A 252 -10.50 15.46 3.30
CA SER A 252 -11.49 16.32 2.68
C SER A 252 -12.11 17.29 3.71
N GLU A 253 -12.28 18.53 3.30
CA GLU A 253 -12.99 19.54 4.07
C GLU A 253 -13.96 20.27 3.13
N SER A 254 -15.26 20.14 3.37
CA SER A 254 -16.30 20.64 2.47
C SER A 254 -16.28 22.15 2.27
N ASP A 255 -15.77 22.88 3.25
CA ASP A 255 -15.78 24.36 3.27
C ASP A 255 -14.55 24.94 2.57
N TRP A 256 -13.63 24.10 2.08
CA TRP A 256 -12.41 24.53 1.39
C TRP A 256 -12.56 24.41 -0.13
N ASP A 257 -11.87 25.28 -0.83
CA ASP A 257 -11.75 25.25 -2.29
C ASP A 257 -10.25 25.22 -2.68
N PRO A 258 -9.77 24.15 -3.33
CA PRO A 258 -10.41 22.86 -3.55
C PRO A 258 -10.64 22.07 -2.25
N PRO A 259 -11.59 21.13 -2.20
CA PRO A 259 -11.97 20.45 -0.97
C PRO A 259 -10.98 19.39 -0.50
N LEU A 260 -10.10 18.92 -1.38
CA LEU A 260 -9.06 17.93 -1.03
C LEU A 260 -7.76 18.61 -0.63
N ARG A 261 -7.15 18.08 0.42
CA ARG A 261 -5.84 18.51 0.91
C ARG A 261 -4.91 17.32 1.08
N PHE A 262 -3.67 17.51 0.68
CA PHE A 262 -2.60 16.57 1.02
C PHE A 262 -2.36 16.59 2.54
N ARG A 263 -2.23 15.39 3.13
CA ARG A 263 -2.21 15.25 4.58
C ARG A 263 -0.80 15.19 5.17
N ASP A 264 0.08 14.34 4.63
CA ASP A 264 1.36 13.99 5.26
C ASP A 264 2.52 14.90 4.81
N ASN A 265 2.29 16.21 4.80
CA ASN A 265 3.32 17.19 4.48
C ASN A 265 4.43 17.28 5.56
N TRP A 266 4.26 16.59 6.67
CA TRP A 266 5.30 16.49 7.69
C TRP A 266 6.44 15.55 7.26
N VAL A 267 6.13 14.44 6.59
CA VAL A 267 7.09 13.42 6.14
C VAL A 267 7.58 13.70 4.72
N ALA A 268 6.65 14.03 3.82
CA ALA A 268 6.96 14.15 2.40
C ALA A 268 7.90 15.31 2.08
N ARG A 269 8.88 15.01 1.22
CA ARG A 269 9.84 15.97 0.64
C ARG A 269 9.93 15.74 -0.85
N ASP A 270 9.80 16.78 -1.62
CA ASP A 270 10.03 16.70 -3.06
C ASP A 270 11.49 16.39 -3.40
N ILE A 271 11.83 16.36 -4.67
CA ILE A 271 13.19 16.01 -5.11
C ILE A 271 14.20 17.14 -4.86
N GLU A 272 13.76 18.33 -4.52
CA GLU A 272 14.61 19.44 -4.09
C GLU A 272 14.75 19.49 -2.56
N GLY A 273 14.04 18.61 -1.83
CA GLY A 273 14.11 18.49 -0.37
C GLY A 273 13.09 19.34 0.37
N ASP A 274 12.22 20.02 -0.33
CA ASP A 274 11.20 20.88 0.26
C ASP A 274 9.91 20.11 0.59
N ARG A 275 9.08 20.71 1.44
CA ARG A 275 7.81 20.12 1.85
C ARG A 275 6.80 20.16 0.71
N PHE A 276 5.97 19.17 0.63
CA PHE A 276 4.78 19.25 -0.20
C PHE A 276 3.81 20.29 0.33
N SER A 277 3.18 21.03 -0.59
CA SER A 277 2.00 21.85 -0.31
C SER A 277 0.85 20.97 0.15
N GLN A 278 -0.07 21.53 0.93
CA GLN A 278 -1.35 20.85 1.23
C GLN A 278 -2.33 20.90 0.06
N ILE A 279 -2.10 21.74 -0.94
CA ILE A 279 -2.94 21.83 -2.13
C ILE A 279 -2.47 20.76 -3.11
N LEU A 280 -3.32 19.77 -3.39
CA LEU A 280 -2.97 18.63 -4.25
C LEU A 280 -2.66 19.05 -5.69
N GLU A 281 -3.27 20.11 -6.18
CA GLU A 281 -3.07 20.68 -7.51
C GLU A 281 -1.75 21.45 -7.63
N GLU A 282 -1.19 21.91 -6.50
CA GLU A 282 0.05 22.70 -6.39
C GLU A 282 0.99 22.01 -5.39
N LEU A 283 1.27 20.73 -5.60
CA LEU A 283 1.88 19.86 -4.60
C LEU A 283 3.37 20.13 -4.37
N SER A 284 4.11 20.47 -5.43
CA SER A 284 5.56 20.66 -5.40
C SER A 284 5.96 21.87 -6.22
N ASP A 285 6.95 22.63 -5.73
CA ASP A 285 7.55 23.74 -6.46
C ASP A 285 8.56 23.27 -7.53
N HIS A 286 8.99 21.99 -7.48
CA HIS A 286 9.85 21.43 -8.52
C HIS A 286 9.05 21.25 -9.83
N PRO A 287 9.43 21.93 -10.94
CA PRO A 287 8.58 22.04 -12.14
C PRO A 287 8.21 20.70 -12.78
N GLU A 288 9.18 19.77 -12.89
CA GLU A 288 8.91 18.44 -13.49
C GLU A 288 8.02 17.60 -12.58
N SER A 289 8.21 17.63 -11.24
CA SER A 289 7.35 16.93 -10.29
C SER A 289 5.94 17.46 -10.34
N GLN A 290 5.77 18.78 -10.38
CA GLN A 290 4.47 19.43 -10.45
C GLN A 290 3.75 19.11 -11.77
N LEU A 291 4.43 19.17 -12.90
CA LEU A 291 3.86 18.81 -14.20
C LEU A 291 3.39 17.34 -14.22
N ARG A 292 4.19 16.42 -13.65
CA ARG A 292 3.82 15.02 -13.57
C ARG A 292 2.66 14.80 -12.60
N ASN A 293 2.60 15.53 -11.49
CA ASN A 293 1.46 15.51 -10.57
C ASN A 293 0.15 15.94 -11.26
N GLU A 294 0.16 17.02 -12.03
CA GLU A 294 -0.99 17.49 -12.81
C GLU A 294 -1.48 16.44 -13.83
N GLN A 295 -0.53 15.71 -14.43
CA GLN A 295 -0.81 14.61 -15.36
C GLN A 295 -1.12 13.30 -14.66
N ARG A 296 -1.10 13.25 -13.34
CA ARG A 296 -1.26 12.02 -12.52
C ARG A 296 -0.23 10.94 -12.86
N LEU A 297 0.96 11.34 -13.32
CA LEU A 297 2.09 10.46 -13.60
C LEU A 297 2.98 10.31 -12.37
N PRO A 298 3.57 9.12 -12.15
CA PRO A 298 4.54 8.93 -11.07
C PRO A 298 5.73 9.88 -11.19
N PHE A 299 6.22 10.40 -10.07
CA PHE A 299 7.38 11.27 -10.02
C PHE A 299 8.31 10.92 -8.85
N GLN A 300 9.59 11.26 -9.01
CA GLN A 300 10.61 11.05 -7.99
C GLN A 300 10.48 12.07 -6.87
N VAL A 301 10.77 11.63 -5.66
CA VAL A 301 10.78 12.46 -4.45
C VAL A 301 12.00 12.10 -3.59
N GLN A 302 12.38 13.00 -2.67
CA GLN A 302 13.38 12.65 -1.67
C GLN A 302 12.76 11.75 -0.59
N CYS A 303 11.55 12.01 -0.16
CA CYS A 303 10.85 11.18 0.82
C CYS A 303 9.34 11.23 0.65
N SER A 304 8.70 10.09 0.91
CA SER A 304 7.24 9.98 1.06
C SER A 304 6.88 8.72 1.83
N TRP A 305 5.72 8.74 2.53
CA TRP A 305 5.17 7.56 3.20
C TRP A 305 3.69 7.37 2.88
N ASN A 306 2.86 8.36 3.23
CA ASN A 306 1.45 8.51 2.84
C ASN A 306 0.57 7.28 3.14
N GLY A 307 0.83 6.60 4.25
CA GLY A 307 -0.02 5.51 4.75
C GLY A 307 0.28 4.11 4.22
N VAL A 308 0.89 3.98 3.04
CA VAL A 308 1.35 2.70 2.50
C VAL A 308 2.57 2.87 1.62
N ALA A 309 3.48 1.90 1.69
CA ALA A 309 4.68 1.88 0.86
C ALA A 309 4.96 0.48 0.32
N VAL A 310 5.32 0.40 -0.96
CA VAL A 310 5.92 -0.78 -1.59
C VAL A 310 7.43 -0.60 -1.60
N LEU A 311 8.13 -1.42 -0.82
CA LEU A 311 9.55 -1.28 -0.54
C LEU A 311 10.38 -2.38 -1.22
N ASN A 312 11.55 -2.01 -1.72
CA ASN A 312 12.59 -2.96 -2.07
C ASN A 312 13.07 -3.68 -0.80
N PRO A 313 12.99 -5.01 -0.73
CA PRO A 313 13.34 -5.73 0.48
C PRO A 313 14.85 -5.85 0.72
N LYS A 314 15.69 -5.58 -0.29
CA LYS A 314 17.15 -5.79 -0.20
C LYS A 314 17.79 -5.16 1.04
N PRO A 315 17.56 -3.85 1.36
CA PRO A 315 18.22 -3.24 2.52
C PRO A 315 17.77 -3.84 3.86
N PHE A 316 16.61 -4.51 3.90
CA PHE A 316 16.16 -5.22 5.10
C PHE A 316 16.76 -6.62 5.26
N TYR A 317 17.43 -7.13 4.22
CA TYR A 317 18.08 -8.43 4.21
C TYR A 317 19.62 -8.37 4.33
N ASP A 318 20.19 -7.17 4.40
CA ASP A 318 21.63 -6.94 4.54
C ASP A 318 22.17 -7.51 5.87
N GLU A 319 23.50 -7.52 6.03
CA GLU A 319 24.17 -7.91 7.29
C GLU A 319 23.75 -6.97 8.44
N ASN A 320 23.66 -5.68 8.17
CA ASN A 320 23.07 -4.67 9.06
C ASN A 320 21.69 -4.27 8.52
N PRO A 321 20.63 -5.02 8.82
CA PRO A 321 19.35 -4.82 8.17
C PRO A 321 18.75 -3.45 8.54
N LEU A 322 18.18 -2.81 7.52
CA LEU A 322 17.47 -1.55 7.73
C LEU A 322 16.33 -1.72 8.72
N ARG A 323 16.15 -0.73 9.58
CA ARG A 323 15.08 -0.70 10.59
C ARG A 323 14.58 0.74 10.78
N PHE A 324 13.33 0.89 11.16
CA PHE A 324 12.83 2.16 11.64
C PHE A 324 13.57 2.57 12.91
N ARG A 325 13.86 3.85 13.06
CA ARG A 325 14.61 4.39 14.18
C ARG A 325 14.16 5.80 14.57
N ARG A 326 14.58 6.26 15.72
CA ARG A 326 14.61 7.66 16.10
C ARG A 326 15.89 8.31 15.57
N SER A 327 15.83 9.62 15.36
CA SER A 327 17.01 10.43 15.01
C SER A 327 18.07 10.44 16.10
N ASN A 328 19.31 10.60 15.68
CA ASN A 328 20.42 10.93 16.56
C ASN A 328 20.63 12.45 16.57
N ILE A 329 19.88 13.13 17.44
CA ILE A 329 19.95 14.60 17.56
C ILE A 329 21.33 15.10 18.04
N GLU A 330 22.10 14.26 18.74
CA GLU A 330 23.46 14.62 19.20
C GLU A 330 24.42 14.81 18.02
N THR A 331 24.16 14.18 16.89
CA THR A 331 24.96 14.34 15.66
C THR A 331 24.40 15.41 14.71
N GLY A 332 23.38 16.16 15.14
CA GLY A 332 22.73 17.19 14.31
C GLY A 332 21.68 16.65 13.33
N GLU A 333 21.28 15.37 13.46
CA GLU A 333 20.23 14.80 12.64
C GLU A 333 18.87 15.40 13.01
N CYS A 334 18.03 15.68 11.99
CA CYS A 334 16.68 16.19 12.21
C CYS A 334 15.86 15.26 13.11
N SER A 335 15.21 15.79 14.14
CA SER A 335 14.27 15.02 14.99
C SER A 335 12.94 14.76 14.24
N ALA A 336 13.05 14.16 13.06
CA ALA A 336 11.96 13.90 12.15
C ALA A 336 11.17 12.62 12.50
N SER A 337 10.15 12.33 11.68
CA SER A 337 9.40 11.07 11.72
C SER A 337 10.32 9.88 11.45
N GLU A 338 10.00 8.74 12.04
CA GLU A 338 10.66 7.45 11.73
C GLU A 338 10.51 7.06 10.25
N CYS A 339 9.49 7.58 9.57
CA CYS A 339 9.30 7.39 8.13
C CYS A 339 10.24 8.26 7.30
N SER A 340 10.45 9.52 7.70
CA SER A 340 11.45 10.40 7.07
C SER A 340 12.85 9.83 7.23
N LEU A 341 13.18 9.33 8.42
CA LEU A 341 14.47 8.68 8.67
C LEU A 341 14.66 7.40 7.86
N LEU A 342 13.60 6.64 7.63
CA LEU A 342 13.65 5.48 6.74
C LEU A 342 14.01 5.90 5.31
N CYS A 343 13.41 6.96 4.77
CA CYS A 343 13.78 7.50 3.46
C CYS A 343 15.26 7.88 3.42
N ASN A 344 15.73 8.62 4.42
CA ASN A 344 17.15 9.03 4.53
C ASN A 344 18.08 7.81 4.54
N ASP A 345 17.73 6.77 5.29
CA ASP A 345 18.50 5.54 5.36
C ASP A 345 18.46 4.73 4.04
N PHE A 346 17.38 4.84 3.27
CA PHE A 346 17.33 4.31 1.90
C PHE A 346 18.33 5.05 1.00
N TRP A 347 18.33 6.39 1.03
CA TRP A 347 19.28 7.19 0.28
C TRP A 347 20.73 6.87 0.64
N ASP A 348 21.01 6.75 1.92
CA ASP A 348 22.37 6.50 2.45
C ASP A 348 22.91 5.13 2.01
N ARG A 349 22.02 4.15 1.82
CA ARG A 349 22.34 2.81 1.31
C ARG A 349 22.34 2.68 -0.21
N GLY A 350 22.15 3.77 -0.95
CA GLY A 350 22.12 3.77 -2.41
C GLY A 350 20.78 3.36 -3.04
N PHE A 351 19.73 3.17 -2.24
CA PHE A 351 18.36 2.92 -2.72
C PHE A 351 17.61 4.23 -2.88
N ARG A 352 17.83 4.92 -4.00
CA ARG A 352 17.50 6.36 -4.18
C ARG A 352 16.32 6.62 -5.09
N ARG A 353 15.63 5.56 -5.53
CA ARG A 353 14.49 5.65 -6.43
C ARG A 353 13.21 5.63 -5.62
N ILE A 354 12.92 6.75 -4.94
CA ILE A 354 11.69 6.94 -4.16
C ILE A 354 10.67 7.64 -5.04
N VAL A 355 9.47 7.07 -5.13
CA VAL A 355 8.45 7.46 -6.11
C VAL A 355 7.10 7.67 -5.43
N VAL A 356 6.42 8.74 -5.79
CA VAL A 356 5.01 8.97 -5.51
C VAL A 356 4.18 8.67 -6.75
N VAL A 357 3.02 8.04 -6.56
CA VAL A 357 2.03 7.72 -7.60
C VAL A 357 0.77 8.55 -7.37
N PRO A 358 0.65 9.74 -7.96
CA PRO A 358 -0.43 10.68 -7.66
C PRO A 358 -1.81 10.25 -8.18
N GLU A 359 -1.87 9.22 -9.02
CA GLU A 359 -3.13 8.57 -9.42
C GLU A 359 -3.80 7.85 -8.23
N ILE A 360 -3.03 7.51 -7.19
CA ILE A 360 -3.53 6.76 -6.04
C ILE A 360 -3.68 7.71 -4.87
N LEU A 361 -4.92 7.82 -4.39
CA LEU A 361 -5.27 8.60 -3.20
C LEU A 361 -5.82 7.67 -2.13
N VAL A 362 -5.22 7.70 -0.94
CA VAL A 362 -5.67 6.94 0.24
C VAL A 362 -6.01 7.89 1.39
N SER A 363 -6.78 7.43 2.35
CA SER A 363 -7.19 8.27 3.49
C SER A 363 -7.17 7.50 4.80
N TYR A 364 -7.17 8.23 5.93
CA TYR A 364 -7.28 7.67 7.27
C TYR A 364 -8.69 7.79 7.85
N ARG A 365 -9.62 8.45 7.15
CA ARG A 365 -11.01 8.60 7.57
C ARG A 365 -11.93 7.96 6.54
N HIS A 366 -12.92 7.20 7.00
CA HIS A 366 -13.91 6.56 6.14
C HIS A 366 -14.67 7.59 5.28
N GLN A 367 -15.07 8.71 5.87
CA GLN A 367 -15.76 9.76 5.15
C GLN A 367 -14.97 10.32 3.97
N ASP A 368 -13.64 10.43 4.09
CA ASP A 368 -12.78 10.92 3.01
C ASP A 368 -12.71 9.91 1.86
N ALA A 369 -12.64 8.62 2.19
CA ALA A 369 -12.67 7.56 1.18
C ALA A 369 -14.00 7.54 0.41
N VAL A 370 -15.13 7.74 1.10
CA VAL A 370 -16.46 7.85 0.48
C VAL A 370 -16.55 9.11 -0.37
N PHE A 371 -16.03 10.23 0.10
CA PHE A 371 -16.00 11.49 -0.66
C PHE A 371 -15.20 11.32 -1.96
N LEU A 372 -14.01 10.74 -1.88
CA LEU A 372 -13.18 10.48 -3.06
C LEU A 372 -13.91 9.58 -4.06
N ASP A 373 -14.53 8.50 -3.58
CA ASP A 373 -15.23 7.56 -4.44
C ASP A 373 -16.38 8.23 -5.21
N SER A 374 -17.15 9.09 -4.52
CA SER A 374 -18.29 9.81 -5.11
C SER A 374 -17.87 10.86 -6.14
N ASN A 375 -16.65 11.38 -6.07
CA ASN A 375 -16.13 12.45 -6.93
C ASN A 375 -14.96 12.00 -7.81
N TYR A 376 -14.69 10.71 -7.88
CA TYR A 376 -13.46 10.15 -8.45
C TYR A 376 -13.27 10.52 -9.94
N GLU A 377 -14.32 10.45 -10.74
CA GLU A 377 -14.25 10.76 -12.18
C GLU A 377 -13.98 12.24 -12.46
N GLU A 378 -14.44 13.12 -11.56
CA GLU A 378 -14.20 14.55 -11.67
C GLU A 378 -12.80 14.95 -11.19
N LEU A 379 -12.39 14.39 -10.04
CA LEU A 379 -11.12 14.70 -9.40
C LEU A 379 -9.91 14.08 -10.12
N LEU A 380 -10.11 12.93 -10.75
CA LEU A 380 -9.02 12.18 -11.40
C LEU A 380 -9.33 12.02 -12.90
N LYS A 381 -9.37 13.14 -13.64
CA LYS A 381 -9.39 13.14 -15.12
C LYS A 381 -8.07 12.56 -15.65
N ILE A 382 -7.97 11.24 -15.67
CA ILE A 382 -6.72 10.55 -15.99
C ILE A 382 -6.72 10.11 -17.44
N ASN A 383 -5.72 10.52 -18.18
CA ASN A 383 -5.37 9.86 -19.45
C ASN A 383 -4.45 8.67 -19.14
N ARG A 384 -5.04 7.52 -18.85
CA ARG A 384 -4.35 6.30 -18.39
C ARG A 384 -3.52 5.59 -19.45
N THR A 385 -3.32 6.17 -20.61
CA THR A 385 -2.54 5.57 -21.69
C THR A 385 -1.03 5.82 -21.56
N LEU A 386 -0.62 6.68 -20.63
CA LEU A 386 0.77 7.08 -20.46
C LEU A 386 1.47 6.16 -19.46
N ASN A 387 2.28 5.22 -19.95
CA ASN A 387 3.23 4.42 -19.16
C ASN A 387 4.61 5.07 -19.23
N GLU A 388 4.72 6.32 -18.80
CA GLU A 388 5.98 7.04 -18.87
C GLU A 388 6.91 6.68 -17.72
N LYS A 389 8.14 6.26 -18.08
CA LYS A 389 9.19 5.99 -17.09
C LYS A 389 9.75 7.31 -16.56
N ILE A 390 10.07 7.31 -15.27
CA ILE A 390 10.76 8.41 -14.61
C ILE A 390 12.21 8.42 -15.10
N LYS A 391 12.70 9.61 -15.45
CA LYS A 391 14.13 9.85 -15.57
C LYS A 391 14.62 10.29 -14.18
N TYR A 392 15.24 9.38 -13.46
CA TYR A 392 15.76 9.67 -12.13
C TYR A 392 16.90 10.72 -12.18
N ILE A 393 16.91 11.59 -11.21
CA ILE A 393 17.92 12.62 -11.00
C ILE A 393 18.54 12.48 -9.62
N ASP A 394 19.67 13.11 -9.41
CA ASP A 394 20.31 13.18 -8.09
C ASP A 394 19.39 13.88 -7.09
N GLY A 395 19.46 13.47 -5.83
CA GLY A 395 18.72 14.13 -4.75
C GLY A 395 19.37 15.44 -4.31
N PRO A 396 18.69 16.20 -3.45
CA PRO A 396 19.21 17.44 -2.90
C PRO A 396 20.38 17.20 -1.95
N GLU A 397 21.20 18.21 -1.68
CA GLU A 397 22.24 18.13 -0.65
C GLU A 397 21.63 18.16 0.76
N GLN A 398 20.56 18.92 0.93
CA GLN A 398 19.87 19.13 2.19
C GLN A 398 18.35 18.95 2.02
N VAL A 399 17.70 18.66 3.12
CA VAL A 399 16.23 18.60 3.20
C VAL A 399 15.71 19.50 4.29
N PHE A 400 14.53 20.03 4.07
CA PHE A 400 13.81 20.79 5.07
C PHE A 400 13.49 19.94 6.30
N CYS A 401 13.95 20.35 7.47
CA CYS A 401 13.71 19.67 8.73
C CYS A 401 12.45 20.20 9.42
N ALA A 402 11.37 19.44 9.40
CA ALA A 402 10.24 19.64 10.28
C ALA A 402 10.40 18.70 11.49
N GLY A 403 11.26 19.07 12.41
CA GLY A 403 11.64 18.24 13.54
C GLY A 403 10.77 18.45 14.78
N LEU A 404 10.87 17.51 15.72
CA LEU A 404 10.44 17.63 17.11
C LEU A 404 11.60 18.08 18.01
N ASP A 405 11.42 18.01 19.33
CA ASP A 405 12.51 18.25 20.32
C ASP A 405 13.20 19.61 20.14
N GLY A 406 12.41 20.67 19.93
CA GLY A 406 12.91 22.02 19.73
C GLY A 406 13.35 22.36 18.29
N MET A 407 13.24 21.40 17.36
CA MET A 407 13.47 21.63 15.93
C MET A 407 12.15 21.88 15.18
N ASN A 408 11.12 22.29 15.88
CA ASN A 408 9.80 22.55 15.28
C ASN A 408 9.74 23.96 14.74
N ILE A 409 9.97 24.11 13.45
CA ILE A 409 9.94 25.38 12.69
C ILE A 409 8.52 25.81 12.27
N LEU A 410 7.48 25.12 12.71
CA LEU A 410 6.11 25.60 12.56
C LEU A 410 5.78 26.77 13.49
N GLU A 411 6.72 27.16 14.36
CA GLU A 411 6.62 28.39 15.13
C GLU A 411 7.05 29.58 14.26
N PRO A 412 6.22 30.62 14.14
CA PRO A 412 6.38 31.71 13.17
C PRO A 412 7.72 32.47 13.22
N ASP A 413 8.44 32.38 14.33
CA ASP A 413 9.65 33.12 14.60
C ASP A 413 10.96 32.32 14.43
N GLN A 414 10.88 31.04 14.01
CA GLN A 414 12.07 30.22 13.78
C GLN A 414 12.42 30.18 12.29
N PRO A 415 13.71 30.37 11.94
CA PRO A 415 14.14 30.24 10.56
C PRO A 415 14.00 28.79 10.07
N ASP A 416 13.77 28.64 8.76
CA ASP A 416 13.78 27.34 8.09
C ASP A 416 15.08 26.60 8.39
N LEU A 417 14.95 25.35 8.83
CA LEU A 417 16.09 24.50 9.13
C LEU A 417 16.30 23.49 8.01
N TRP A 418 17.42 23.59 7.33
CA TRP A 418 17.85 22.64 6.32
C TRP A 418 19.00 21.80 6.85
N VAL A 419 18.93 20.49 6.68
CA VAL A 419 19.92 19.55 7.22
C VAL A 419 20.39 18.57 6.16
N ASN A 420 21.63 18.14 6.28
CA ASN A 420 22.12 16.99 5.52
C ASN A 420 21.37 15.73 5.99
N TYR A 421 20.96 14.88 5.06
CA TYR A 421 20.16 13.68 5.34
C TYR A 421 20.86 12.38 4.94
N THR A 422 22.00 12.48 4.27
CA THR A 422 22.81 11.32 3.86
C THR A 422 24.29 11.57 4.10
N THR A 423 25.03 10.53 4.44
CA THR A 423 26.49 10.58 4.61
C THR A 423 27.23 10.14 3.35
N THR A 424 26.56 9.46 2.41
CA THR A 424 27.13 8.92 1.17
C THR A 424 26.89 9.79 -0.06
N GLY A 425 26.22 10.94 0.13
CA GLY A 425 25.79 11.83 -0.96
C GLY A 425 24.50 11.37 -1.63
N ALA A 426 23.94 12.21 -2.49
CA ALA A 426 22.61 12.07 -3.05
C ALA A 426 22.58 11.63 -4.54
N LYS A 427 23.69 11.18 -5.12
CA LYS A 427 23.76 10.77 -6.52
C LYS A 427 23.01 9.47 -6.80
N VAL A 428 22.13 9.49 -7.80
CA VAL A 428 21.46 8.30 -8.32
C VAL A 428 22.42 7.55 -9.25
N VAL A 429 22.62 6.26 -9.00
CA VAL A 429 23.48 5.38 -9.80
C VAL A 429 22.65 4.57 -10.78
#